data_b19f90ea1cbf8b7574f4718ba90d141b
#
_entry.id   b19f90ea1cbf8b7574f4718ba90d141b
#
_cell.length_a   1.000
_cell.length_b   1.000
_cell.length_c   1.000
_cell.angle_alpha   90.00
_cell.angle_beta   90.00
_cell.angle_gamma   90.00
#
_symmetry.space_group_name_H-M   'P 1'
#
loop_
_entity.id
_entity.type
_entity.pdbx_description
1 polymer ?
#
loop_
_entity_poly.entity_id
_entity_poly.type
_entity_poly.pdbx_seq_one_letter_code
_entity_poly.pdbx_strand_id
1 'polypeptide(L)'
;MTPQEHNRLISIFFHVQGGLQVLGGILTVLIYVGIGGFFIAAGDRDEQQFMGGLFVVMAIFVAVLVFLFAALDFYAGYKVSKVQPIGRTLGIVVAILSLLSFPLGTALGVYALWFFFGDMGKALYNVDGAGGQFDSPPPPPNSWQ
;
A
#
# COMPACT_ATOMS: atom_id res chain seq x y z
N MET A 1 6.66 -11.31 19.47
CA MET A 1 6.85 -11.16 18.02
C MET A 1 8.14 -10.41 17.77
N THR A 2 8.95 -10.93 16.86
CA THR A 2 10.22 -10.29 16.47
C THR A 2 9.96 -9.13 15.48
N PRO A 3 10.88 -8.16 15.33
CA PRO A 3 10.75 -7.10 14.32
C PRO A 3 10.56 -7.66 12.89
N GLN A 4 11.19 -8.79 12.58
CA GLN A 4 11.06 -9.46 11.30
C GLN A 4 9.67 -10.03 11.06
N GLU A 5 9.02 -10.56 12.11
CA GLU A 5 7.65 -11.07 12.02
C GLU A 5 6.64 -9.95 11.78
N HIS A 6 6.77 -8.81 12.48
CA HIS A 6 5.94 -7.63 12.21
C HIS A 6 6.11 -7.12 10.78
N ASN A 7 7.35 -7.03 10.32
CA ASN A 7 7.66 -6.59 8.95
C ASN A 7 7.06 -7.53 7.90
N ARG A 8 7.13 -8.86 8.13
CA ARG A 8 6.52 -9.86 7.25
C ARG A 8 5.01 -9.74 7.22
N LEU A 9 4.37 -9.53 8.37
CA LEU A 9 2.91 -9.32 8.44
C LEU A 9 2.49 -8.09 7.64
N ILE A 10 3.18 -6.96 7.79
CA ILE A 10 2.89 -5.73 7.04
C ILE A 10 3.04 -5.98 5.54
N SER A 11 4.09 -6.67 5.12
CA SER A 11 4.28 -7.04 3.71
C SER A 11 3.13 -7.88 3.17
N ILE A 12 2.67 -8.90 3.92
CA ILE A 12 1.53 -9.75 3.53
C ILE A 12 0.26 -8.90 3.42
N PHE A 13 0.01 -8.02 4.39
CA PHE A 13 -1.16 -7.15 4.40
C PHE A 13 -1.18 -6.20 3.20
N PHE A 14 -0.04 -5.63 2.79
CA PHE A 14 0.03 -4.81 1.58
C PHE A 14 -0.32 -5.61 0.32
N HIS A 15 0.13 -6.86 0.21
CA HIS A 15 -0.26 -7.72 -0.91
C HIS A 15 -1.75 -8.06 -0.89
N VAL A 16 -2.31 -8.37 0.28
CA VAL A 16 -3.75 -8.64 0.44
C VAL A 16 -4.57 -7.40 0.10
N GLN A 17 -4.16 -6.23 0.60
CA GLN A 17 -4.84 -4.96 0.32
C GLN A 17 -4.81 -4.65 -1.19
N GLY A 18 -3.64 -4.75 -1.83
CA GLY A 18 -3.51 -4.55 -3.27
C GLY A 18 -4.40 -5.51 -4.07
N GLY A 19 -4.47 -6.79 -3.65
CA GLY A 19 -5.36 -7.77 -4.26
C GLY A 19 -6.84 -7.43 -4.12
N LEU A 20 -7.28 -7.06 -2.92
CA LEU A 20 -8.66 -6.61 -2.67
C LEU A 20 -8.99 -5.33 -3.46
N GLN A 21 -8.03 -4.41 -3.56
CA GLN A 21 -8.19 -3.18 -4.33
C GLN A 21 -8.37 -3.45 -5.82
N VAL A 22 -7.60 -4.39 -6.39
CA VAL A 22 -7.78 -4.83 -7.79
C VAL A 22 -9.17 -5.44 -7.99
N LEU A 23 -9.60 -6.34 -7.10
CA LEU A 23 -10.93 -6.96 -7.21
C LEU A 23 -12.05 -5.92 -7.11
N GLY A 24 -11.99 -5.05 -6.10
CA GLY A 24 -12.95 -3.96 -5.94
C GLY A 24 -12.95 -2.99 -7.13
N GLY A 25 -11.78 -2.70 -7.66
CA GLY A 25 -11.62 -1.85 -8.84
C GLY A 25 -12.25 -2.47 -10.10
N ILE A 26 -12.03 -3.74 -10.34
CA ILE A 26 -12.65 -4.46 -11.47
C ILE A 26 -14.18 -4.39 -11.34
N LEU A 27 -14.74 -4.69 -10.16
CA LEU A 27 -16.18 -4.61 -9.94
C LEU A 27 -16.71 -3.20 -10.18
N THR A 28 -16.02 -2.18 -9.67
CA THR A 28 -16.40 -0.78 -9.86
C THR A 28 -16.41 -0.40 -11.35
N VAL A 29 -15.36 -0.76 -12.08
CA VAL A 29 -15.26 -0.51 -13.53
C VAL A 29 -16.39 -1.20 -14.27
N LEU A 30 -16.70 -2.47 -13.97
CA LEU A 30 -17.79 -3.20 -14.59
C LEU A 30 -19.16 -2.53 -14.35
N ILE A 31 -19.40 -2.02 -13.13
CA ILE A 31 -20.62 -1.28 -12.80
C ILE A 31 -20.72 0.01 -13.63
N TYR A 32 -19.66 0.82 -13.67
CA TYR A 32 -19.66 2.07 -14.41
C TYR A 32 -19.81 1.87 -15.92
N VAL A 33 -19.12 0.87 -16.49
CA VAL A 33 -19.25 0.51 -17.90
C VAL A 33 -20.65 -0.04 -18.21
N GLY A 34 -21.21 -0.86 -17.30
CA GLY A 34 -22.55 -1.40 -17.44
C GLY A 34 -23.62 -0.30 -17.43
N ILE A 35 -23.56 0.62 -16.47
CA ILE A 35 -24.46 1.77 -16.39
C ILE A 35 -24.28 2.67 -17.62
N GLY A 36 -23.04 3.03 -17.97
CA GLY A 36 -22.74 3.86 -19.13
C GLY A 36 -23.23 3.25 -20.43
N GLY A 37 -22.97 1.96 -20.64
CA GLY A 37 -23.42 1.20 -21.79
C GLY A 37 -24.95 1.14 -21.89
N PHE A 38 -25.63 0.96 -20.75
CA PHE A 38 -27.10 1.00 -20.70
C PHE A 38 -27.66 2.35 -21.14
N PHE A 39 -27.12 3.48 -20.63
CA PHE A 39 -27.54 4.81 -21.03
C PHE A 39 -27.27 5.11 -22.51
N ILE A 40 -26.16 4.60 -23.06
CA ILE A 40 -25.84 4.77 -24.49
C ILE A 40 -26.79 3.93 -25.34
N ALA A 41 -27.08 2.68 -24.95
CA ALA A 41 -27.88 1.76 -25.77
C ALA A 41 -29.40 2.02 -25.69
N ALA A 42 -29.90 2.42 -24.50
CA ALA A 42 -31.33 2.64 -24.25
C ALA A 42 -31.75 4.11 -24.29
N GLY A 43 -30.79 5.03 -24.44
CA GLY A 43 -31.07 6.46 -24.47
C GLY A 43 -31.55 6.94 -25.82
N ASP A 44 -32.80 7.43 -25.91
CA ASP A 44 -33.39 8.04 -27.10
C ASP A 44 -33.02 9.53 -27.26
N ARG A 45 -32.37 10.12 -26.27
CA ARG A 45 -31.98 11.54 -26.21
C ARG A 45 -30.48 11.72 -26.14
N ASP A 46 -29.97 12.73 -26.83
CA ASP A 46 -28.54 13.06 -26.82
C ASP A 46 -27.99 13.27 -25.41
N GLU A 47 -28.78 13.84 -24.49
CA GLU A 47 -28.42 14.02 -23.08
C GLU A 47 -28.14 12.68 -22.36
N GLN A 48 -28.95 11.65 -22.63
CA GLN A 48 -28.78 10.33 -22.03
C GLN A 48 -27.52 9.64 -22.55
N GLN A 49 -27.26 9.74 -23.85
CA GLN A 49 -26.06 9.21 -24.48
C GLN A 49 -24.79 9.92 -23.94
N PHE A 50 -24.87 11.26 -23.76
CA PHE A 50 -23.80 12.04 -23.16
C PHE A 50 -23.52 11.59 -21.72
N MET A 51 -24.55 11.38 -20.90
CA MET A 51 -24.40 10.86 -19.54
C MET A 51 -23.76 9.47 -19.55
N GLY A 52 -24.16 8.58 -20.45
CA GLY A 52 -23.54 7.28 -20.62
C GLY A 52 -22.04 7.37 -20.94
N GLY A 53 -21.67 8.29 -21.83
CA GLY A 53 -20.27 8.58 -22.15
C GLY A 53 -19.46 9.05 -20.94
N LEU A 54 -20.04 9.90 -20.09
CA LEU A 54 -19.40 10.34 -18.84
C LEU A 54 -19.12 9.16 -17.90
N PHE A 55 -20.07 8.23 -17.73
CA PHE A 55 -19.85 7.02 -16.92
C PHE A 55 -18.67 6.18 -17.45
N VAL A 56 -18.54 6.01 -18.77
CA VAL A 56 -17.42 5.29 -19.36
C VAL A 56 -16.09 6.02 -19.12
N VAL A 57 -16.05 7.34 -19.28
CA VAL A 57 -14.85 8.14 -18.98
C VAL A 57 -14.47 8.01 -17.52
N MET A 58 -15.45 8.10 -16.61
CA MET A 58 -15.22 7.89 -15.17
C MET A 58 -14.71 6.48 -14.86
N ALA A 59 -15.21 5.46 -15.55
CA ALA A 59 -14.71 4.09 -15.41
C ALA A 59 -13.21 3.98 -15.75
N ILE A 60 -12.79 4.62 -16.84
CA ILE A 60 -11.38 4.63 -17.25
C ILE A 60 -10.52 5.35 -16.20
N PHE A 61 -10.98 6.52 -15.75
CA PHE A 61 -10.26 7.29 -14.71
C PHE A 61 -10.10 6.49 -13.42
N VAL A 62 -11.18 5.88 -12.93
CA VAL A 62 -11.16 5.02 -11.73
C VAL A 62 -10.24 3.82 -11.94
N ALA A 63 -10.28 3.16 -13.12
CA ALA A 63 -9.41 2.05 -13.43
C ALA A 63 -7.94 2.44 -13.31
N VAL A 64 -7.53 3.56 -13.92
CA VAL A 64 -6.15 4.05 -13.87
C VAL A 64 -5.71 4.29 -12.43
N LEU A 65 -6.52 4.96 -11.61
CA LEU A 65 -6.20 5.22 -10.21
C LEU A 65 -6.06 3.93 -9.40
N VAL A 66 -7.03 3.02 -9.52
CA VAL A 66 -7.02 1.76 -8.77
C VAL A 66 -5.80 0.92 -9.11
N PHE A 67 -5.49 0.76 -10.40
CA PHE A 67 -4.31 -0.01 -10.79
C PHE A 67 -3.01 0.64 -10.37
N LEU A 68 -2.93 1.97 -10.39
CA LEU A 68 -1.76 2.71 -9.90
C LEU A 68 -1.54 2.47 -8.39
N PHE A 69 -2.58 2.60 -7.58
CA PHE A 69 -2.49 2.36 -6.14
C PHE A 69 -2.21 0.90 -5.81
N ALA A 70 -2.86 -0.04 -6.49
CA ALA A 70 -2.59 -1.46 -6.31
C ALA A 70 -1.14 -1.82 -6.65
N ALA A 71 -0.59 -1.24 -7.73
CA ALA A 71 0.81 -1.44 -8.10
C ALA A 71 1.76 -0.90 -7.01
N LEU A 72 1.44 0.25 -6.39
CA LEU A 72 2.20 0.80 -5.27
C LEU A 72 2.14 -0.12 -4.04
N ASP A 73 0.97 -0.69 -3.71
CA ASP A 73 0.79 -1.63 -2.61
C ASP A 73 1.65 -2.89 -2.82
N PHE A 74 1.61 -3.49 -4.01
CA PHE A 74 2.42 -4.66 -4.35
C PHE A 74 3.91 -4.34 -4.33
N TYR A 75 4.31 -3.22 -4.90
CA TYR A 75 5.72 -2.81 -4.95
C TYR A 75 6.27 -2.52 -3.55
N ALA A 76 5.51 -1.80 -2.71
CA ALA A 76 5.87 -1.54 -1.32
C ALA A 76 5.95 -2.86 -0.52
N GLY A 77 4.94 -3.73 -0.64
CA GLY A 77 4.94 -5.04 -0.01
C GLY A 77 6.17 -5.87 -0.37
N TYR A 78 6.55 -5.88 -1.65
CA TYR A 78 7.75 -6.57 -2.11
C TYR A 78 9.04 -5.99 -1.49
N LYS A 79 9.19 -4.65 -1.47
CA LYS A 79 10.37 -3.98 -0.91
C LYS A 79 10.44 -4.13 0.62
N VAL A 80 9.31 -4.08 1.30
CA VAL A 80 9.19 -4.33 2.74
C VAL A 80 9.59 -5.78 3.06
N SER A 81 9.12 -6.78 2.30
CA SER A 81 9.48 -8.19 2.51
C SER A 81 10.97 -8.45 2.40
N LYS A 82 11.67 -7.70 1.55
CA LYS A 82 13.12 -7.78 1.36
C LYS A 82 13.94 -6.93 2.33
N VAL A 83 13.29 -6.25 3.28
CA VAL A 83 13.94 -5.36 4.27
C VAL A 83 14.88 -4.35 3.59
N GLN A 84 14.52 -3.86 2.41
CA GLN A 84 15.32 -2.87 1.70
C GLN A 84 15.11 -1.47 2.31
N PRO A 85 16.14 -0.60 2.38
CA PRO A 85 16.01 0.75 2.96
C PRO A 85 14.87 1.56 2.34
N ILE A 86 14.71 1.46 1.01
CA ILE A 86 13.60 2.09 0.28
C ILE A 86 12.23 1.50 0.66
N GLY A 87 12.19 0.23 1.12
CA GLY A 87 10.96 -0.44 1.56
C GLY A 87 10.30 0.26 2.74
N ARG A 88 11.08 0.80 3.67
CA ARG A 88 10.57 1.59 4.79
C ARG A 88 9.88 2.86 4.30
N THR A 89 10.52 3.64 3.43
CA THR A 89 9.95 4.88 2.89
C THR A 89 8.69 4.61 2.08
N LEU A 90 8.73 3.63 1.19
CA LEU A 90 7.55 3.21 0.43
C LEU A 90 6.45 2.68 1.34
N GLY A 91 6.79 1.87 2.34
CA GLY A 91 5.84 1.35 3.32
C GLY A 91 5.14 2.47 4.10
N ILE A 92 5.85 3.53 4.48
CA ILE A 92 5.27 4.71 5.14
C ILE A 92 4.30 5.44 4.18
N VAL A 93 4.71 5.68 2.93
CA VAL A 93 3.86 6.35 1.92
C VAL A 93 2.59 5.54 1.69
N VAL A 94 2.70 4.23 1.46
CA VAL A 94 1.54 3.35 1.26
C VAL A 94 0.67 3.28 2.52
N ALA A 95 1.27 3.23 3.72
CA ALA A 95 0.52 3.23 4.97
C ALA A 95 -0.31 4.50 5.14
N ILE A 96 0.24 5.68 4.78
CA ILE A 96 -0.51 6.95 4.80
C ILE A 96 -1.67 6.92 3.79
N LEU A 97 -1.44 6.45 2.57
CA LEU A 97 -2.48 6.29 1.57
C LEU A 97 -3.56 5.29 2.01
N SER A 98 -3.16 4.22 2.69
CA SER A 98 -4.07 3.20 3.23
C SER A 98 -5.03 3.77 4.29
N LEU A 99 -4.65 4.84 5.01
CA LEU A 99 -5.55 5.50 5.98
C LEU A 99 -6.84 6.00 5.34
N LEU A 100 -6.82 6.32 4.04
CA LEU A 100 -8.00 6.75 3.29
C LEU A 100 -8.96 5.59 2.98
N SER A 101 -8.53 4.35 3.10
CA SER A 101 -9.27 3.13 2.75
C SER A 101 -9.94 2.51 4.00
N PHE A 102 -10.93 3.21 4.55
CA PHE A 102 -11.69 2.73 5.72
C PHE A 102 -12.54 1.47 5.38
N PRO A 103 -12.67 0.47 6.32
CA PRO A 103 -11.99 0.40 7.63
C PRO A 103 -10.67 -0.38 7.63
N LEU A 104 -10.46 -1.29 6.68
CA LEU A 104 -9.31 -2.21 6.70
C LEU A 104 -7.99 -1.49 6.43
N GLY A 105 -7.96 -0.61 5.43
CA GLY A 105 -6.77 0.16 5.10
C GLY A 105 -6.36 1.11 6.22
N THR A 106 -7.32 1.71 6.92
CA THR A 106 -7.02 2.57 8.07
C THR A 106 -6.35 1.79 9.20
N ALA A 107 -6.87 0.61 9.56
CA ALA A 107 -6.28 -0.25 10.58
C ALA A 107 -4.86 -0.68 10.21
N LEU A 108 -4.66 -1.10 8.95
CA LEU A 108 -3.36 -1.47 8.42
C LEU A 108 -2.40 -0.28 8.38
N GLY A 109 -2.85 0.87 7.91
CA GLY A 109 -2.05 2.09 7.84
C GLY A 109 -1.54 2.52 9.21
N VAL A 110 -2.40 2.55 10.23
CA VAL A 110 -2.00 2.87 11.61
C VAL A 110 -0.99 1.85 12.15
N TYR A 111 -1.24 0.55 11.95
CA TYR A 111 -0.33 -0.49 12.39
C TYR A 111 1.05 -0.41 11.72
N ALA A 112 1.07 -0.20 10.40
CA ALA A 112 2.31 -0.07 9.65
C ALA A 112 3.09 1.19 10.05
N LEU A 113 2.42 2.33 10.24
CA LEU A 113 3.05 3.57 10.71
C LEU A 113 3.64 3.38 12.12
N TRP A 114 2.87 2.77 13.03
CA TRP A 114 3.37 2.47 14.37
C TRP A 114 4.66 1.64 14.31
N PHE A 115 4.72 0.63 13.46
CA PHE A 115 5.92 -0.19 13.30
C PHE A 115 7.08 0.58 12.68
N PHE A 116 6.87 1.28 11.54
CA PHE A 116 7.95 1.96 10.83
C PHE A 116 8.55 3.16 11.59
N PHE A 117 7.75 3.85 12.41
CA PHE A 117 8.23 4.94 13.27
C PHE A 117 8.72 4.45 14.62
N GLY A 118 8.34 3.27 15.05
CA GLY A 118 8.79 2.66 16.30
C GLY A 118 10.25 2.19 16.25
N ASP A 119 10.81 1.95 17.42
CA ASP A 119 12.22 1.54 17.58
C ASP A 119 12.52 0.21 16.87
N MET A 120 11.54 -0.70 16.84
CA MET A 120 11.67 -1.99 16.14
C MET A 120 11.86 -1.82 14.64
N GLY A 121 11.11 -0.93 14.01
CA GLY A 121 11.24 -0.63 12.58
C GLY A 121 12.53 0.12 12.27
N LYS A 122 12.90 1.09 13.11
CA LYS A 122 14.16 1.82 12.97
C LYS A 122 15.37 0.90 13.08
N ALA A 123 15.38 0.01 14.06
CA ALA A 123 16.45 -0.97 14.25
C ALA A 123 16.54 -1.95 13.07
N LEU A 124 15.39 -2.46 12.57
CA LEU A 124 15.36 -3.40 11.46
C LEU A 124 15.91 -2.80 10.16
N TYR A 125 15.66 -1.50 9.91
CA TYR A 125 16.10 -0.80 8.70
C TYR A 125 17.40 0.01 8.89
N ASN A 126 18.10 -0.13 10.03
CA ASN A 126 19.36 0.56 10.36
C ASN A 126 19.31 2.09 10.15
N VAL A 127 18.21 2.73 10.50
CA VAL A 127 17.98 4.15 10.18
C VAL A 127 18.84 5.08 11.01
N ASP A 128 19.15 4.71 12.25
CA ASP A 128 19.88 5.56 13.21
C ASP A 128 21.32 5.06 13.50
N GLY A 129 21.84 4.16 12.66
CA GLY A 129 23.15 3.53 12.93
C GLY A 129 23.18 2.67 14.22
N ALA A 130 22.04 2.52 14.87
CA ALA A 130 21.91 1.81 16.14
C ALA A 130 22.01 0.27 16.00
N GLY A 131 21.95 -0.25 14.77
CA GLY A 131 22.12 -1.69 14.51
C GLY A 131 23.55 -2.20 14.70
N GLY A 132 24.53 -1.32 14.79
CA GLY A 132 25.92 -1.67 15.00
C GLY A 132 26.36 -1.73 16.47
N GLN A 133 25.56 -1.18 17.40
CA GLN A 133 25.98 -1.09 18.80
C GLN A 133 25.62 -2.32 19.65
N PHE A 134 24.67 -3.15 19.20
CA PHE A 134 24.29 -4.36 19.95
C PHE A 134 25.01 -5.62 19.50
N ASP A 135 25.63 -5.62 18.30
CA ASP A 135 26.38 -6.76 17.76
C ASP A 135 27.91 -6.62 17.93
N SER A 136 28.41 -5.52 18.45
CA SER A 136 29.82 -5.40 18.78
C SER A 136 30.05 -6.04 20.13
N PRO A 137 30.81 -7.14 20.23
CA PRO A 137 31.23 -7.65 21.53
C PRO A 137 31.98 -6.54 22.26
N PRO A 138 31.80 -6.40 23.58
CA PRO A 138 32.52 -5.39 24.33
C PRO A 138 34.04 -5.53 24.10
N PRO A 139 34.75 -4.41 23.92
CA PRO A 139 36.19 -4.47 23.71
C PRO A 139 36.86 -5.24 24.86
N PRO A 140 37.88 -6.05 24.56
CA PRO A 140 38.56 -6.83 25.57
C PRO A 140 39.11 -5.89 26.70
N PRO A 141 39.12 -6.31 27.96
CA PRO A 141 39.39 -5.46 29.10
C PRO A 141 40.75 -4.72 29.09
N ASN A 142 41.64 -5.06 28.18
CA ASN A 142 43.00 -4.52 28.10
C ASN A 142 43.33 -3.85 26.75
N SER A 143 42.34 -3.34 26.02
CA SER A 143 42.56 -2.72 24.72
C SER A 143 43.21 -1.33 24.73
N TRP A 144 43.50 -0.79 25.94
CA TRP A 144 44.18 0.52 26.13
C TRP A 144 45.60 0.44 26.74
N GLN A 145 46.25 -0.72 26.72
CA GLN A 145 47.66 -0.87 27.12
C GLN A 145 48.58 -0.96 25.93
#